data_cc612356ba7c96f4abc8b92f316a0ea7
#
_entry.id   cc612356ba7c96f4abc8b92f316a0ea7
#
_cell.length_a   1.000
_cell.length_b   1.000
_cell.length_c   1.000
_cell.angle_alpha   90.00
_cell.angle_beta   90.00
_cell.angle_gamma   90.00
#
_symmetry.space_group_name_H-M   'P 1'
#
loop_
_entity.id
_entity.type
_entity.pdbx_description
1 polymer ?
#
loop_
_entity_poly.entity_id
_entity_poly.type
_entity_poly.pdbx_seq_one_letter_code
_entity_poly.pdbx_strand_id
1 'polypeptide(L)'
;ASQVPSLEVEGNTNPFTTSLRIRGMGSLANIPNFEPAVGLFVDGAYRSRSGVAMGDLLDVERIEVLRGPQSVLYPKNVTAGLINVITNRPTDDFGVWGGASFGNLNYWQLQGGINGALTDGVRGRLAAVTSDRDGSFDDSVNGTNSGGFSRTALRGQLEFDIGERANLRFVAGYSEKDGDC
;
A
#
# COMPACT_ATOMS: atom_id res chain seq x y z
N ALA A 1 -4.50 -2.81 -12.26
CA ALA A 1 -4.15 -4.06 -12.97
C ALA A 1 -4.45 -3.96 -14.47
N SER A 2 -5.51 -3.29 -14.91
CA SER A 2 -5.87 -3.17 -16.33
C SER A 2 -4.81 -2.46 -17.21
N GLN A 3 -3.92 -1.67 -16.61
CA GLN A 3 -2.85 -0.96 -17.32
C GLN A 3 -1.55 -1.77 -17.43
N VAL A 4 -1.42 -2.87 -16.71
CA VAL A 4 -0.24 -3.74 -16.77
C VAL A 4 -0.67 -5.11 -17.28
N PRO A 5 -0.42 -5.43 -18.55
CA PRO A 5 -0.73 -6.73 -19.10
C PRO A 5 -0.04 -7.83 -18.28
N SER A 6 -0.76 -8.90 -18.01
CA SER A 6 -0.27 -10.05 -17.24
C SER A 6 -0.09 -9.86 -15.72
N LEU A 7 -0.45 -8.73 -15.13
CA LEU A 7 -0.58 -8.60 -13.68
C LEU A 7 -2.03 -8.87 -13.29
N GLU A 8 -2.23 -9.89 -12.51
CA GLU A 8 -3.51 -10.24 -11.90
C GLU A 8 -3.43 -9.92 -10.41
N VAL A 9 -4.38 -9.11 -9.95
CA VAL A 9 -4.58 -8.82 -8.53
C VAL A 9 -5.91 -9.43 -8.16
N GLU A 10 -5.88 -10.55 -7.49
CA GLU A 10 -7.06 -11.29 -7.07
C GLU A 10 -7.33 -10.97 -5.60
N GLY A 11 -8.34 -10.14 -5.36
CA GLY A 11 -8.87 -9.89 -4.03
C GLY A 11 -9.88 -10.98 -3.67
N ASN A 12 -9.79 -11.52 -2.48
CA ASN A 12 -10.80 -12.40 -1.92
C ASN A 12 -11.79 -11.58 -1.06
N THR A 13 -12.90 -12.18 -0.62
CA THR A 13 -13.82 -11.56 0.34
C THR A 13 -13.14 -11.01 1.58
N ASN A 14 -12.03 -11.61 1.98
CA ASN A 14 -11.17 -11.09 3.03
C ASN A 14 -10.14 -10.11 2.42
N PRO A 15 -10.19 -8.82 2.77
CA PRO A 15 -9.30 -7.79 2.23
C PRO A 15 -7.81 -8.00 2.60
N PHE A 16 -7.52 -8.92 3.53
CA PHE A 16 -6.15 -9.28 3.90
C PHE A 16 -5.53 -10.37 3.00
N THR A 17 -6.34 -10.99 2.12
CA THR A 17 -5.95 -12.13 1.29
C THR A 17 -5.84 -11.77 -0.19
N THR A 18 -5.16 -10.69 -0.51
CA THR A 18 -4.89 -10.34 -1.91
C THR A 18 -3.76 -11.20 -2.47
N SER A 19 -4.04 -11.94 -3.54
CA SER A 19 -3.05 -12.68 -4.32
C SER A 19 -2.52 -11.84 -5.46
N LEU A 20 -1.22 -11.93 -5.69
CA LEU A 20 -0.56 -11.28 -6.81
C LEU A 20 -0.01 -12.34 -7.75
N ARG A 21 -0.36 -12.25 -9.03
CA ARG A 21 0.14 -13.14 -10.08
C ARG A 21 0.71 -12.34 -11.23
N ILE A 22 1.85 -12.77 -11.75
CA ILE A 22 2.46 -12.20 -12.95
C ILE A 22 2.59 -13.34 -13.97
N ARG A 23 1.99 -13.19 -15.15
CA ARG A 23 1.93 -14.20 -16.21
C ARG A 23 1.38 -15.55 -15.72
N GLY A 24 0.35 -15.53 -14.91
CA GLY A 24 -0.24 -16.72 -14.30
C GLY A 24 0.60 -17.38 -13.19
N MET A 25 1.82 -16.87 -12.92
CA MET A 25 2.66 -17.35 -11.82
C MET A 25 2.43 -16.50 -10.58
N GLY A 26 2.06 -17.12 -9.49
CA GLY A 26 1.81 -16.48 -8.21
C GLY A 26 1.56 -17.52 -7.14
N SER A 27 1.62 -17.12 -5.90
CA SER A 27 1.25 -17.96 -4.77
C SER A 27 -0.12 -17.58 -4.27
N LEU A 28 -0.87 -18.52 -3.76
CA LEU A 28 -2.09 -18.24 -3.02
C LEU A 28 -1.74 -17.36 -1.81
N ALA A 29 -2.50 -16.30 -1.62
CA ALA A 29 -2.29 -15.42 -0.48
C ALA A 29 -2.50 -16.17 0.84
N ASN A 30 -1.64 -15.87 1.80
CA ASN A 30 -1.81 -16.25 3.21
C ASN A 30 -1.85 -17.73 3.57
N ILE A 31 -1.15 -18.59 2.84
CA ILE A 31 -0.81 -19.89 3.41
C ILE A 31 0.36 -19.64 4.39
N PRO A 32 0.18 -19.92 5.70
CA PRO A 32 1.27 -19.83 6.66
C PRO A 32 2.48 -20.64 6.18
N ASN A 33 3.67 -20.06 6.25
CA ASN A 33 4.94 -20.66 5.80
C ASN A 33 5.12 -20.80 4.27
N PHE A 34 4.24 -20.22 3.45
CA PHE A 34 4.44 -20.15 2.02
C PHE A 34 4.90 -18.75 1.62
N GLU A 35 6.04 -18.65 0.98
CA GLU A 35 6.55 -17.39 0.47
C GLU A 35 5.91 -17.07 -0.90
N PRO A 36 5.47 -15.82 -1.12
CA PRO A 36 4.86 -15.45 -2.39
C PRO A 36 5.89 -15.48 -3.53
N ALA A 37 5.50 -15.97 -4.71
CA ALA A 37 6.35 -15.97 -5.89
C ALA A 37 6.54 -14.56 -6.49
N VAL A 38 5.63 -13.62 -6.17
CA VAL A 38 5.70 -12.21 -6.52
C VAL A 38 6.08 -11.42 -5.28
N GLY A 39 7.26 -10.80 -5.30
CA GLY A 39 7.73 -9.94 -4.21
C GLY A 39 6.98 -8.60 -4.20
N LEU A 40 6.65 -8.11 -3.00
CA LEU A 40 6.13 -6.75 -2.81
C LEU A 40 7.11 -5.94 -1.98
N PHE A 41 7.52 -4.80 -2.51
CA PHE A 41 8.40 -3.84 -1.87
C PHE A 41 7.70 -2.49 -1.74
N VAL A 42 7.93 -1.81 -0.64
CA VAL A 42 7.49 -0.43 -0.43
C VAL A 42 8.71 0.38 0.00
N ASP A 43 9.10 1.35 -0.79
CA ASP A 43 10.31 2.15 -0.60
C ASP A 43 11.57 1.30 -0.37
N GLY A 44 11.70 0.20 -1.13
CA GLY A 44 12.81 -0.74 -1.02
C GLY A 44 12.72 -1.75 0.12
N ALA A 45 11.74 -1.62 1.02
CA ALA A 45 11.51 -2.56 2.11
C ALA A 45 10.58 -3.70 1.68
N TYR A 46 11.05 -4.94 1.82
CA TYR A 46 10.24 -6.12 1.52
C TYR A 46 9.03 -6.25 2.46
N ARG A 47 7.88 -6.56 1.88
CA ARG A 47 6.63 -6.83 2.60
C ARG A 47 6.23 -8.29 2.44
N SER A 48 6.34 -9.04 3.51
CA SER A 48 6.05 -10.49 3.51
C SER A 48 4.56 -10.82 3.30
N ARG A 49 3.66 -9.90 3.66
CA ARG A 49 2.21 -10.04 3.48
C ARG A 49 1.72 -9.04 2.44
N SER A 50 1.63 -9.49 1.20
CA SER A 50 1.22 -8.64 0.08
C SER A 50 -0.19 -8.07 0.24
N GLY A 51 -1.14 -8.85 0.77
CA GLY A 51 -2.51 -8.40 0.99
C GLY A 51 -2.60 -7.22 1.95
N VAL A 52 -1.92 -7.31 3.09
CA VAL A 52 -1.87 -6.21 4.07
C VAL A 52 -1.19 -4.98 3.45
N ALA A 53 -0.04 -5.17 2.83
CA ALA A 53 0.73 -4.06 2.26
C ALA A 53 0.02 -3.38 1.08
N MET A 54 -0.73 -4.12 0.26
CA MET A 54 -1.57 -3.52 -0.80
C MET A 54 -2.76 -2.74 -0.23
N GLY A 55 -3.26 -3.15 0.93
CA GLY A 55 -4.29 -2.39 1.66
C GLY A 55 -3.76 -1.08 2.26
N ASP A 56 -2.47 -0.99 2.54
CA ASP A 56 -1.84 0.14 3.25
C ASP A 56 -1.18 1.17 2.33
N LEU A 57 -1.49 1.11 1.04
CA LEU A 57 -0.96 2.08 0.08
C LEU A 57 -1.52 3.48 0.38
N LEU A 58 -0.64 4.36 0.81
CA LEU A 58 -0.92 5.76 1.10
C LEU A 58 0.17 6.62 0.47
N ASP A 59 -0.23 7.71 -0.20
CA ASP A 59 0.68 8.71 -0.74
C ASP A 59 1.70 8.12 -1.73
N VAL A 60 1.19 7.31 -2.66
CA VAL A 60 2.00 6.62 -3.67
C VAL A 60 2.36 7.59 -4.79
N GLU A 61 3.64 7.67 -5.12
CA GLU A 61 4.14 8.37 -6.30
C GLU A 61 3.96 7.52 -7.55
N ARG A 62 4.45 6.27 -7.52
CA ARG A 62 4.36 5.32 -8.64
C ARG A 62 4.46 3.87 -8.17
N ILE A 63 3.99 2.99 -9.04
CA ILE A 63 4.10 1.54 -8.86
C ILE A 63 4.87 0.98 -10.06
N GLU A 64 5.95 0.29 -9.79
CA GLU A 64 6.79 -0.37 -10.78
C GLU A 64 6.52 -1.88 -10.73
N VAL A 65 6.29 -2.49 -11.90
CA VAL A 65 6.08 -3.94 -12.02
C VAL A 65 7.23 -4.53 -12.84
N LEU A 66 8.11 -5.26 -12.17
CA LEU A 66 9.24 -5.94 -12.80
C LEU A 66 8.87 -7.41 -13.01
N ARG A 67 8.89 -7.81 -14.25
CA ARG A 67 8.49 -9.16 -14.68
C ARG A 67 9.70 -10.08 -14.84
N GLY A 68 9.54 -11.31 -14.39
CA GLY A 68 10.60 -12.33 -14.41
C GLY A 68 11.49 -12.30 -13.18
N PRO A 69 12.41 -13.28 -13.06
CA PRO A 69 13.28 -13.40 -11.88
C PRO A 69 14.15 -12.16 -11.68
N GLN A 70 14.10 -11.57 -10.51
CA GLN A 70 14.85 -10.37 -10.11
C GLN A 70 15.81 -10.62 -8.93
N SER A 71 16.18 -11.87 -8.71
CA SER A 71 16.94 -12.31 -7.53
C SER A 71 18.33 -11.68 -7.38
N VAL A 72 18.88 -11.05 -8.42
CA VAL A 72 20.18 -10.35 -8.37
C VAL A 72 20.06 -9.01 -7.65
N LEU A 73 18.95 -8.28 -7.85
CA LEU A 73 18.72 -6.95 -7.26
C LEU A 73 17.88 -7.02 -5.99
N TYR A 74 17.04 -8.04 -5.88
CA TYR A 74 16.09 -8.23 -4.79
C TYR A 74 16.23 -9.63 -4.21
N PRO A 75 16.80 -9.76 -2.99
CA PRO A 75 17.27 -11.05 -2.47
C PRO A 75 16.17 -12.02 -1.98
N LYS A 76 14.89 -11.68 -2.11
CA LYS A 76 13.80 -12.54 -1.60
C LYS A 76 12.62 -12.64 -2.56
N ASN A 77 12.15 -13.87 -2.78
CA ASN A 77 10.80 -14.20 -3.31
C ASN A 77 10.36 -13.45 -4.56
N VAL A 78 11.22 -13.38 -5.55
CA VAL A 78 10.99 -12.66 -6.81
C VAL A 78 11.13 -13.58 -8.03
N THR A 79 10.70 -14.84 -7.89
CA THR A 79 10.81 -15.84 -8.97
C THR A 79 9.90 -15.53 -10.15
N ALA A 80 8.71 -15.03 -9.92
CA ALA A 80 7.77 -14.61 -10.96
C ALA A 80 7.93 -13.12 -11.33
N GLY A 81 8.46 -12.33 -10.41
CA GLY A 81 8.62 -10.88 -10.54
C GLY A 81 8.40 -10.15 -9.23
N LEU A 82 8.35 -8.84 -9.29
CA LEU A 82 8.08 -8.01 -8.13
C LEU A 82 7.23 -6.79 -8.46
N ILE A 83 6.56 -6.29 -7.45
CA ILE A 83 5.90 -5.00 -7.43
C ILE A 83 6.67 -4.11 -6.46
N ASN A 84 7.15 -2.97 -6.95
CA ASN A 84 7.83 -1.96 -6.14
C ASN A 84 6.95 -0.71 -6.07
N VAL A 85 6.48 -0.40 -4.88
CA VAL A 85 5.69 0.79 -4.60
C VAL A 85 6.62 1.87 -4.08
N ILE A 86 6.63 3.00 -4.74
CA ILE A 86 7.43 4.16 -4.36
C ILE A 86 6.48 5.24 -3.88
N THR A 87 6.70 5.72 -2.66
CA THR A 87 5.89 6.78 -2.07
C THR A 87 6.49 8.14 -2.35
N ASN A 88 5.64 9.17 -2.36
CA ASN A 88 6.10 10.54 -2.53
C ASN A 88 7.12 10.90 -1.44
N ARG A 89 8.20 11.57 -1.84
CA ARG A 89 9.23 12.06 -0.92
C ARG A 89 8.88 13.45 -0.40
N PRO A 90 9.42 13.83 0.77
CA PRO A 90 9.46 15.22 1.19
C PRO A 90 10.18 16.09 0.16
N THR A 91 9.67 17.29 -0.09
CA THR A 91 10.27 18.31 -0.95
C THR A 91 10.40 19.64 -0.20
N ASP A 92 11.19 20.57 -0.74
CA ASP A 92 11.36 21.89 -0.11
C ASP A 92 10.12 22.76 -0.30
N ASP A 93 9.38 22.54 -1.38
CA ASP A 93 8.18 23.32 -1.68
C ASP A 93 7.05 22.97 -0.70
N PHE A 94 6.46 24.00 -0.08
CA PHE A 94 5.28 23.81 0.73
C PHE A 94 4.09 23.41 -0.13
N GLY A 95 3.43 22.34 0.24
CA GLY A 95 2.26 21.85 -0.45
C GLY A 95 1.27 21.18 0.49
N VAL A 96 -0.02 21.36 0.20
CA VAL A 96 -1.12 20.67 0.87
C VAL A 96 -2.00 20.06 -0.21
N TRP A 97 -2.42 18.83 -0.01
CA TRP A 97 -3.34 18.14 -0.91
C TRP A 97 -4.42 17.42 -0.10
N GLY A 98 -5.55 17.21 -0.73
CA GLY A 98 -6.63 16.45 -0.12
C GLY A 98 -7.62 15.96 -1.16
N GLY A 99 -8.35 14.91 -0.82
CA GLY A 99 -9.37 14.32 -1.68
C GLY A 99 -10.42 13.59 -0.87
N ALA A 100 -11.63 13.55 -1.40
CA ALA A 100 -12.74 12.76 -0.90
C ALA A 100 -13.28 11.87 -2.01
N SER A 101 -13.65 10.66 -1.68
CA SER A 101 -14.29 9.72 -2.60
C SER A 101 -15.54 9.14 -1.94
N PHE A 102 -16.59 8.95 -2.72
CA PHE A 102 -17.84 8.36 -2.29
C PHE A 102 -18.25 7.27 -3.28
N GLY A 103 -18.87 6.21 -2.79
CA GLY A 103 -19.26 5.08 -3.62
C GLY A 103 -20.49 4.34 -3.09
N ASN A 104 -20.78 3.20 -3.68
CA ASN A 104 -21.86 2.32 -3.25
C ASN A 104 -21.57 1.71 -1.87
N LEU A 105 -22.59 1.19 -1.21
CA LEU A 105 -22.50 0.59 0.12
C LEU A 105 -22.00 1.61 1.17
N ASN A 106 -22.49 2.83 1.10
CA ASN A 106 -22.07 3.94 1.96
C ASN A 106 -20.54 4.15 2.02
N TYR A 107 -19.82 3.70 0.97
CA TYR A 107 -18.39 3.89 0.91
C TYR A 107 -18.06 5.38 0.90
N TRP A 108 -17.18 5.76 1.79
CA TRP A 108 -16.53 7.07 1.79
C TRP A 108 -15.04 6.93 2.12
N GLN A 109 -14.25 7.83 1.57
CA GLN A 109 -12.83 7.94 1.85
C GLN A 109 -12.45 9.41 1.91
N LEU A 110 -11.69 9.77 2.91
CA LEU A 110 -11.01 11.06 3.03
C LEU A 110 -9.52 10.80 3.09
N GLN A 111 -8.75 11.56 2.32
CA GLN A 111 -7.30 11.49 2.33
C GLN A 111 -6.70 12.86 2.17
N GLY A 112 -5.51 13.04 2.70
CA GLY A 112 -4.81 14.30 2.55
C GLY A 112 -3.41 14.26 3.13
N GLY A 113 -2.66 15.32 2.87
CA GLY A 113 -1.31 15.44 3.38
C GLY A 113 -0.75 16.84 3.25
N ILE A 114 0.36 17.03 3.94
CA ILE A 114 1.15 18.26 3.95
C ILE A 114 2.61 17.92 3.70
N ASN A 115 3.30 18.79 3.01
CA ASN A 115 4.70 18.65 2.63
C ASN A 115 5.39 20.00 2.69
N GLY A 116 6.69 20.02 3.01
CA GLY A 116 7.49 21.22 2.93
C GLY A 116 8.81 21.14 3.70
N ALA A 117 9.64 22.16 3.51
CA ALA A 117 10.82 22.37 4.32
C ALA A 117 10.43 22.79 5.75
N LEU A 118 11.05 22.17 6.74
CA LEU A 118 10.92 22.52 8.15
C LEU A 118 12.02 23.52 8.57
N THR A 119 13.20 23.32 8.01
CA THR A 119 14.37 24.20 8.13
C THR A 119 15.33 23.87 6.99
N ASP A 120 16.41 24.64 6.84
CA ASP A 120 17.44 24.37 5.84
C ASP A 120 17.98 22.95 5.97
N GLY A 121 17.89 22.18 4.87
CA GLY A 121 18.32 20.78 4.82
C GLY A 121 17.43 19.78 5.55
N VAL A 122 16.26 20.18 6.07
CA VAL A 122 15.28 19.27 6.70
C VAL A 122 13.91 19.45 6.09
N ARG A 123 13.38 18.37 5.53
CA ARG A 123 12.07 18.33 4.87
C ARG A 123 11.16 17.34 5.56
N GLY A 124 9.89 17.67 5.62
CA GLY A 124 8.86 16.84 6.22
C GLY A 124 7.68 16.60 5.29
N ARG A 125 7.10 15.40 5.40
CA ARG A 125 5.87 15.04 4.72
C ARG A 125 4.99 14.21 5.64
N LEU A 126 3.72 14.56 5.72
CA LEU A 126 2.70 13.83 6.48
C LEU A 126 1.53 13.55 5.55
N ALA A 127 1.05 12.31 5.56
CA ALA A 127 -0.13 11.89 4.80
C ALA A 127 -1.03 11.04 5.68
N ALA A 128 -2.34 11.18 5.50
CA ALA A 128 -3.35 10.42 6.21
C ALA A 128 -4.48 10.00 5.26
N VAL A 129 -5.09 8.85 5.56
CA VAL A 129 -6.32 8.40 4.91
C VAL A 129 -7.22 7.74 5.94
N THR A 130 -8.51 7.97 5.81
CA THR A 130 -9.55 7.21 6.50
C THR A 130 -10.63 6.84 5.50
N SER A 131 -11.17 5.63 5.60
CA SER A 131 -12.22 5.13 4.73
C SER A 131 -13.09 4.13 5.46
N ASP A 132 -14.34 4.07 5.06
CA ASP A 132 -15.34 3.17 5.60
C ASP A 132 -16.25 2.67 4.49
N ARG A 133 -16.76 1.45 4.63
CA ARG A 133 -17.71 0.85 3.71
C ARG A 133 -18.56 -0.18 4.42
N ASP A 134 -19.88 -0.12 4.23
CA ASP A 134 -20.80 -1.14 4.71
C ASP A 134 -20.58 -2.50 4.04
N GLY A 135 -21.04 -3.54 4.68
CA GLY A 135 -20.98 -4.90 4.16
C GLY A 135 -21.79 -5.08 2.88
N SER A 136 -21.38 -6.03 2.08
CA SER A 136 -22.07 -6.38 0.82
C SER A 136 -22.90 -7.65 0.91
N PHE A 137 -22.89 -8.35 2.03
CA PHE A 137 -23.61 -9.59 2.24
C PHE A 137 -24.56 -9.43 3.43
N ASP A 138 -25.85 -9.57 3.16
CA ASP A 138 -26.87 -9.61 4.21
C ASP A 138 -27.05 -11.07 4.68
N ASP A 139 -26.73 -11.34 5.94
CA ASP A 139 -27.07 -12.60 6.57
C ASP A 139 -28.54 -12.57 6.98
N SER A 140 -29.37 -13.23 6.20
CA SER A 140 -30.82 -13.29 6.44
C SER A 140 -31.22 -14.08 7.70
N VAL A 141 -30.29 -14.82 8.30
CA VAL A 141 -30.54 -15.61 9.52
C VAL A 141 -30.30 -14.79 10.78
N ASN A 142 -29.19 -14.04 10.80
CA ASN A 142 -28.78 -13.27 11.97
C ASN A 142 -29.07 -11.76 11.85
N GLY A 143 -29.49 -11.29 10.67
CA GLY A 143 -29.74 -9.88 10.41
C GLY A 143 -28.50 -9.01 10.45
N THR A 144 -27.32 -9.61 10.30
CA THR A 144 -26.03 -8.92 10.30
C THR A 144 -25.55 -8.69 8.87
N ASN A 145 -24.85 -7.58 8.67
CA ASN A 145 -24.27 -7.22 7.38
C ASN A 145 -22.77 -7.54 7.42
N SER A 146 -22.27 -8.35 6.50
CA SER A 146 -20.89 -8.84 6.47
C SER A 146 -20.13 -8.33 5.27
N GLY A 147 -18.79 -8.24 5.39
CA GLY A 147 -17.89 -7.79 4.33
C GLY A 147 -17.70 -6.26 4.29
N GLY A 148 -18.11 -5.57 5.35
CA GLY A 148 -17.75 -4.18 5.61
C GLY A 148 -16.28 -4.02 6.01
N PHE A 149 -15.76 -2.82 5.91
CA PHE A 149 -14.43 -2.52 6.44
C PHE A 149 -14.31 -1.04 6.81
N SER A 150 -13.57 -0.77 7.86
CA SER A 150 -13.02 0.54 8.17
C SER A 150 -11.51 0.50 8.06
N ARG A 151 -10.90 1.61 7.67
CA ARG A 151 -9.46 1.73 7.55
C ARG A 151 -9.02 3.13 7.94
N THR A 152 -7.97 3.21 8.74
CA THR A 152 -7.25 4.45 9.00
C THR A 152 -5.76 4.21 8.83
N ALA A 153 -5.08 5.07 8.10
CA ALA A 153 -3.64 5.00 7.95
C ALA A 153 -3.01 6.40 8.01
N LEU A 154 -1.81 6.43 8.60
CA LEU A 154 -1.00 7.63 8.76
C LEU A 154 0.43 7.29 8.32
N ARG A 155 1.07 8.22 7.59
CA ARG A 155 2.48 8.11 7.20
C ARG A 155 3.17 9.43 7.43
N GLY A 156 4.27 9.39 8.17
CA GLY A 156 5.18 10.51 8.37
C GLY A 156 6.55 10.23 7.76
N GLN A 157 7.15 11.24 7.15
CA GLN A 157 8.48 11.16 6.58
C GLN A 157 9.27 12.40 6.98
N LEU A 158 10.54 12.19 7.31
CA LEU A 158 11.53 13.25 7.54
C LEU A 158 12.76 12.92 6.70
N GLU A 159 13.26 13.90 5.99
CA GLU A 159 14.48 13.78 5.19
C GLU A 159 15.47 14.86 5.62
N PHE A 160 16.71 14.45 5.85
CA PHE A 160 17.82 15.27 6.33
C PHE A 160 18.94 15.23 5.31
N ASP A 161 19.44 16.38 4.90
CA ASP A 161 20.64 16.48 4.09
C ASP A 161 21.88 16.42 5.01
N ILE A 162 22.75 15.47 4.74
CA ILE A 162 24.02 15.28 5.46
C ILE A 162 25.16 15.73 4.55
N GLY A 163 25.47 17.03 4.61
CA GLY A 163 26.43 17.64 3.69
C GLY A 163 25.90 17.61 2.25
N GLU A 164 26.81 17.68 1.27
CA GLU A 164 26.47 17.82 -0.15
C GLU A 164 26.23 16.47 -0.86
N ARG A 165 26.47 15.34 -0.21
CA ARG A 165 26.55 14.03 -0.90
C ARG A 165 25.66 12.94 -0.31
N ALA A 166 25.03 13.19 0.81
CA ALA A 166 24.21 12.18 1.47
C ALA A 166 22.91 12.76 1.99
N ASN A 167 21.85 11.98 1.93
CA ASN A 167 20.60 12.27 2.61
C ASN A 167 20.17 11.06 3.46
N LEU A 168 19.51 11.34 4.55
CA LEU A 168 18.94 10.33 5.43
C LEU A 168 17.44 10.54 5.51
N ARG A 169 16.67 9.49 5.17
CA ARG A 169 15.21 9.52 5.21
C ARG A 169 14.69 8.57 6.27
N PHE A 170 13.89 9.09 7.17
CA PHE A 170 13.10 8.32 8.13
C PHE A 170 11.66 8.25 7.64
N VAL A 171 11.10 7.06 7.67
CA VAL A 171 9.71 6.81 7.32
C VAL A 171 9.05 6.04 8.46
N ALA A 172 7.96 6.57 8.98
CA ALA A 172 7.12 5.92 9.97
C ALA A 172 5.70 5.83 9.45
N GLY A 173 5.03 4.70 9.69
CA GLY A 173 3.65 4.49 9.28
C GLY A 173 2.87 3.76 10.34
N TYR A 174 1.60 4.13 10.49
CA TYR A 174 0.60 3.43 11.26
C TYR A 174 -0.57 3.10 10.34
N SER A 175 -1.08 1.90 10.46
CA SER A 175 -2.28 1.49 9.71
C SER A 175 -3.09 0.56 10.59
N GLU A 176 -4.37 0.85 10.66
CA GLU A 176 -5.38 0.04 11.30
C GLU A 176 -6.49 -0.25 10.29
N LYS A 177 -6.89 -1.48 10.25
CA LYS A 177 -7.98 -1.93 9.40
C LYS A 177 -8.83 -2.90 10.18
N ASP A 178 -10.08 -2.61 10.28
CA ASP A 178 -11.10 -3.47 10.85
C ASP A 178 -12.06 -3.92 9.76
N GLY A 179 -12.56 -5.14 9.85
CA GLY A 179 -13.44 -5.68 8.82
C GLY A 179 -14.15 -6.92 9.31
N ASP A 180 -15.45 -6.97 9.05
CA ASP A 180 -16.30 -8.10 9.37
C ASP A 180 -16.13 -9.20 8.31
N CYS A 181 -15.91 -10.44 8.77
CA CYS A 181 -15.77 -11.63 7.95
C CYS A 181 -17.00 -12.54 8.10
#